data_451f0c5ee89b53bbeb3b3934dd62dc2e
#
_entry.id   451f0c5ee89b53bbeb3b3934dd62dc2e
#
_cell.length_a   1.000
_cell.length_b   1.000
_cell.length_c   1.000
_cell.angle_alpha   90.00
_cell.angle_beta   90.00
_cell.angle_gamma   90.00
#
_symmetry.space_group_name_H-M   'P 1'
#
loop_
_entity.id
_entity.type
_entity.pdbx_description
1 polymer ?
#
loop_
_entity_poly.entity_id
_entity_poly.type
_entity_poly.pdbx_seq_one_letter_code
_entity_poly.pdbx_strand_id
1 'polypeptide(L)'
;GRLCNKCIPGLRSRMGPKAAQPLILVVMGSEHYFSSQPATPEVRRPLRVTLAGREVTLATSGGIFSPDGIDKGTQVLLSGIPDPAKEGNLLDIGCGWGPIALTMAMKSPAAQVYAVDVNERSLGLTRDNAATLGLGNVQASLPDDVDSSLRFETIWSNPPIRIGKDEL
;
A
#
# COMPACT_ATOMS: atom_id res chain seq x y z
N GLY A 1 -14.43 2.32 -13.24
CA GLY A 1 -13.86 3.35 -12.44
C GLY A 1 -12.64 3.96 -13.13
N ARG A 2 -12.58 5.28 -13.24
CA ARG A 2 -11.43 5.97 -13.84
C ARG A 2 -10.37 6.14 -12.74
N LEU A 3 -9.16 5.64 -12.97
CA LEU A 3 -8.00 5.92 -12.12
C LEU A 3 -7.76 7.43 -12.11
N CYS A 4 -7.55 7.98 -10.91
CA CYS A 4 -7.23 9.39 -10.75
C CYS A 4 -5.84 9.66 -11.35
N ASN A 5 -5.79 10.36 -12.48
CA ASN A 5 -4.55 10.75 -13.18
C ASN A 5 -3.61 11.66 -12.37
N LYS A 6 -4.02 12.07 -11.16
CA LYS A 6 -3.20 12.93 -10.28
C LYS A 6 -2.34 12.15 -9.29
N CYS A 7 -2.59 10.85 -9.10
CA CYS A 7 -1.89 10.07 -8.09
C CYS A 7 -0.57 9.48 -8.60
N ILE A 8 -0.46 9.20 -9.91
CA ILE A 8 0.76 8.64 -10.52
C ILE A 8 0.88 9.16 -11.97
N PRO A 9 1.64 10.24 -12.22
CA PRO A 9 1.95 10.67 -13.57
C PRO A 9 2.77 9.58 -14.27
N GLY A 10 2.24 9.01 -15.35
CA GLY A 10 2.95 8.02 -16.17
C GLY A 10 2.38 6.60 -16.14
N LEU A 11 1.54 6.23 -15.19
CA LEU A 11 0.89 4.91 -15.17
C LEU A 11 -0.28 4.87 -16.17
N ARG A 12 -0.01 5.15 -17.44
CA ARG A 12 -1.01 4.93 -18.51
C ARG A 12 -1.05 3.45 -18.86
N SER A 13 -2.23 2.89 -18.80
CA SER A 13 -2.56 1.53 -19.20
C SER A 13 -1.99 1.18 -20.58
N ARG A 14 -0.92 0.40 -20.62
CA ARG A 14 -0.55 -0.41 -21.78
C ARG A 14 -0.97 -1.85 -21.46
N MET A 15 -2.28 -2.08 -21.43
CA MET A 15 -2.81 -3.43 -21.35
C MET A 15 -2.79 -4.04 -22.75
N GLY A 16 -2.00 -5.09 -22.92
CA GLY A 16 -2.04 -5.92 -24.12
C GLY A 16 -3.31 -6.82 -24.12
N PRO A 17 -3.78 -7.31 -25.28
CA PRO A 17 -5.13 -7.88 -25.44
C PRO A 17 -5.35 -9.29 -24.88
N LYS A 18 -4.50 -9.86 -24.03
CA LYS A 18 -4.65 -11.24 -23.49
C LYS A 18 -4.15 -11.49 -22.06
N ALA A 19 -3.85 -10.47 -21.28
CA ALA A 19 -3.58 -10.68 -19.85
C ALA A 19 -4.90 -10.60 -19.09
N ALA A 20 -5.11 -11.50 -18.12
CA ALA A 20 -6.18 -11.35 -17.14
C ALA A 20 -6.10 -9.92 -16.57
N GLN A 21 -7.23 -9.21 -16.53
CA GLN A 21 -7.23 -7.84 -16.01
C GLN A 21 -6.82 -7.89 -14.54
N PRO A 22 -5.85 -7.05 -14.10
CA PRO A 22 -5.49 -7.00 -12.70
C PRO A 22 -6.73 -6.63 -11.88
N LEU A 23 -6.97 -7.35 -10.77
CA LEU A 23 -8.02 -6.99 -9.84
C LEU A 23 -7.61 -5.68 -9.15
N ILE A 24 -8.20 -4.56 -9.60
CA ILE A 24 -8.01 -3.26 -8.99
C ILE A 24 -9.15 -3.03 -8.02
N LEU A 25 -8.84 -3.06 -6.73
CA LEU A 25 -9.79 -2.71 -5.69
C LEU A 25 -9.30 -1.45 -4.96
N VAL A 26 -10.10 -0.39 -5.02
CA VAL A 26 -9.87 0.86 -4.32
C VAL A 26 -10.94 1.00 -3.23
N VAL A 27 -10.52 1.05 -1.98
CA VAL A 27 -11.39 1.30 -0.82
C VAL A 27 -11.16 2.71 -0.30
N MET A 28 -12.24 3.41 -0.01
CA MET A 28 -12.24 4.85 0.28
C MET A 28 -12.18 5.13 1.79
N GLY A 29 -11.19 5.89 2.25
CA GLY A 29 -11.04 6.33 3.65
C GLY A 29 -10.54 7.77 3.76
N SER A 30 -10.74 8.44 4.90
CA SER A 30 -10.63 9.90 5.08
C SER A 30 -9.29 10.42 5.65
N GLU A 31 -8.89 11.56 5.13
CA GLU A 31 -8.18 12.78 5.55
C GLU A 31 -6.68 12.78 5.88
N HIS A 32 -5.98 13.74 5.26
CA HIS A 32 -4.69 14.38 5.57
C HIS A 32 -3.39 13.60 5.35
N TYR A 33 -3.04 13.24 4.08
CA TYR A 33 -1.71 12.67 3.84
C TYR A 33 -1.15 12.95 2.44
N PHE A 34 -0.69 14.16 2.14
CA PHE A 34 0.01 14.48 0.88
C PHE A 34 1.26 15.35 1.10
N SER A 35 1.97 15.20 2.21
CA SER A 35 3.29 15.82 2.34
C SER A 35 4.37 14.73 2.36
N SER A 36 5.40 14.90 1.53
CA SER A 36 6.54 13.99 1.44
C SER A 36 7.33 13.89 2.76
N GLN A 37 7.25 14.92 3.60
CA GLN A 37 7.87 14.94 4.93
C GLN A 37 6.91 15.54 5.97
N PRO A 38 6.47 14.75 6.96
CA PRO A 38 5.70 15.26 8.08
C PRO A 38 6.52 16.27 8.89
N ALA A 39 5.89 17.39 9.28
CA ALA A 39 6.53 18.44 10.08
C ALA A 39 6.86 18.01 11.53
N THR A 40 6.31 16.89 12.00
CA THR A 40 6.53 16.38 13.35
C THR A 40 7.71 15.42 13.39
N PRO A 41 8.52 15.40 14.49
CA PRO A 41 9.57 14.39 14.68
C PRO A 41 9.02 12.97 14.52
N GLU A 42 9.82 12.07 13.94
CA GLU A 42 9.48 10.66 13.85
C GLU A 42 9.69 10.01 15.23
N VAL A 43 8.59 9.57 15.86
CA VAL A 43 8.62 8.77 17.08
C VAL A 43 8.00 7.42 16.76
N ARG A 44 8.84 6.41 16.63
CA ARG A 44 8.41 5.02 16.36
C ARG A 44 7.89 4.38 17.64
N ARG A 45 6.83 3.61 17.50
CA ARG A 45 6.22 2.83 18.59
C ARG A 45 5.78 1.45 18.09
N PRO A 46 5.74 0.44 18.97
CA PRO A 46 5.23 -0.88 18.60
C PRO A 46 3.72 -0.83 18.33
N LEU A 47 3.31 -1.60 17.34
CA LEU A 47 1.91 -1.81 16.96
C LEU A 47 1.65 -3.31 16.83
N ARG A 48 0.75 -3.85 17.66
CA ARG A 48 0.31 -5.24 17.58
C ARG A 48 -0.90 -5.34 16.66
N VAL A 49 -0.82 -6.16 15.63
CA VAL A 49 -1.88 -6.36 14.62
C VAL A 49 -1.92 -7.80 14.14
N THR A 50 -3.03 -8.18 13.50
CA THR A 50 -3.16 -9.47 12.81
C THR A 50 -3.07 -9.24 11.30
N LEU A 51 -2.07 -9.83 10.64
CA LEU A 51 -1.90 -9.81 9.19
C LEU A 51 -1.90 -11.25 8.65
N ALA A 52 -2.67 -11.51 7.61
CA ALA A 52 -2.79 -12.85 7.00
C ALA A 52 -3.05 -13.97 8.04
N GLY A 53 -3.87 -13.69 9.07
CA GLY A 53 -4.20 -14.62 10.14
C GLY A 53 -3.10 -14.81 11.21
N ARG A 54 -2.00 -14.06 11.15
CA ARG A 54 -0.89 -14.12 12.13
C ARG A 54 -0.85 -12.87 12.97
N GLU A 55 -0.74 -13.02 14.28
CA GLU A 55 -0.48 -11.92 15.21
C GLU A 55 0.99 -11.50 15.11
N VAL A 56 1.24 -10.20 14.85
CA VAL A 56 2.59 -9.66 14.68
C VAL A 56 2.72 -8.33 15.41
N THR A 57 3.95 -8.00 15.82
CA THR A 57 4.27 -6.69 16.39
C THR A 57 5.19 -5.95 15.42
N LEU A 58 4.74 -4.82 14.93
CA LEU A 58 5.38 -4.01 13.91
C LEU A 58 5.65 -2.60 14.41
N ALA A 59 6.35 -1.80 13.64
CA ALA A 59 6.59 -0.40 13.96
C ALA A 59 5.55 0.50 13.27
N THR A 60 5.12 1.53 13.99
CA THR A 60 4.33 2.65 13.47
C THR A 60 4.89 3.98 13.97
N SER A 61 4.41 5.09 13.45
CA SER A 61 4.80 6.44 13.87
C SER A 61 3.66 7.43 13.65
N GLY A 62 3.68 8.54 14.37
CA GLY A 62 2.87 9.70 13.99
C GLY A 62 3.26 10.23 12.61
N GLY A 63 2.35 10.98 11.99
CA GLY A 63 2.62 11.56 10.70
C GLY A 63 2.45 10.60 9.50
N ILE A 64 1.77 9.46 9.67
CA ILE A 64 1.37 8.50 8.62
C ILE A 64 -0.13 8.21 8.70
N PHE A 65 -0.69 7.64 7.64
CA PHE A 65 -2.10 7.22 7.64
C PHE A 65 -2.31 6.03 8.61
N SER A 66 -3.37 6.10 9.43
CA SER A 66 -3.78 5.08 10.39
C SER A 66 -2.64 4.54 11.28
N PRO A 67 -1.98 5.42 12.07
CA PRO A 67 -0.82 5.02 12.87
C PRO A 67 -1.18 4.12 14.06
N ASP A 68 -2.47 4.00 14.40
CA ASP A 68 -2.96 3.30 15.59
C ASP A 68 -3.48 1.88 15.30
N GLY A 69 -3.43 1.47 14.03
CA GLY A 69 -3.90 0.14 13.63
C GLY A 69 -4.27 0.05 12.16
N ILE A 70 -4.93 -1.05 11.81
CA ILE A 70 -5.48 -1.24 10.47
C ILE A 70 -6.82 -0.49 10.41
N ASP A 71 -6.93 0.49 9.53
CA ASP A 71 -8.19 1.22 9.35
C ASP A 71 -9.30 0.33 8.75
N LYS A 72 -10.55 0.78 8.88
CA LYS A 72 -11.71 0.01 8.42
C LYS A 72 -11.67 -0.32 6.93
N GLY A 73 -11.21 0.61 6.10
CA GLY A 73 -11.08 0.38 4.66
C GLY A 73 -10.11 -0.74 4.34
N THR A 74 -8.94 -0.72 4.94
CA THR A 74 -7.95 -1.80 4.82
C THR A 74 -8.48 -3.12 5.40
N GLN A 75 -9.20 -3.10 6.53
CA GLN A 75 -9.80 -4.31 7.09
C GLN A 75 -10.81 -4.95 6.14
N VAL A 76 -11.71 -4.15 5.55
CA VAL A 76 -12.69 -4.61 4.56
C VAL A 76 -11.98 -5.15 3.32
N LEU A 77 -10.96 -4.44 2.84
CA LEU A 77 -10.17 -4.87 1.71
C LEU A 77 -9.53 -6.24 1.98
N LEU A 78 -8.81 -6.39 3.09
CA LEU A 78 -8.07 -7.62 3.42
C LEU A 78 -8.97 -8.82 3.76
N SER A 79 -10.21 -8.59 4.21
CA SER A 79 -11.16 -9.65 4.59
C SER A 79 -12.14 -10.03 3.47
N GLY A 80 -12.40 -9.14 2.54
CA GLY A 80 -13.48 -9.29 1.56
C GLY A 80 -13.04 -9.60 0.13
N ILE A 81 -11.73 -9.56 -0.16
CA ILE A 81 -11.22 -9.78 -1.51
C ILE A 81 -10.55 -11.15 -1.66
N PRO A 82 -10.52 -11.69 -2.89
CA PRO A 82 -9.74 -12.88 -3.20
C PRO A 82 -8.26 -12.69 -2.85
N ASP A 83 -7.55 -13.78 -2.59
CA ASP A 83 -6.10 -13.75 -2.41
C ASP A 83 -5.40 -13.07 -3.60
N PRO A 84 -4.25 -12.40 -3.36
CA PRO A 84 -3.46 -11.86 -4.45
C PRO A 84 -2.88 -12.97 -5.33
N ALA A 85 -2.43 -12.62 -6.54
CA ALA A 85 -1.72 -13.55 -7.42
C ALA A 85 -0.52 -14.18 -6.67
N LYS A 86 -0.28 -15.47 -6.90
CA LYS A 86 0.73 -16.22 -6.13
C LYS A 86 2.16 -15.95 -6.58
N GLU A 87 2.34 -15.41 -7.78
CA GLU A 87 3.61 -15.09 -8.42
C GLU A 87 3.48 -13.82 -9.27
N GLY A 88 4.58 -13.35 -9.86
CA GLY A 88 4.63 -12.12 -10.64
C GLY A 88 4.78 -10.88 -9.77
N ASN A 89 4.35 -9.73 -10.27
CA ASN A 89 4.47 -8.45 -9.57
C ASN A 89 3.13 -8.02 -8.98
N LEU A 90 3.14 -7.62 -7.73
CA LEU A 90 1.98 -7.09 -7.00
C LEU A 90 2.26 -5.64 -6.61
N LEU A 91 1.24 -4.79 -6.57
CA LEU A 91 1.39 -3.36 -6.25
C LEU A 91 0.41 -2.94 -5.16
N ASP A 92 0.95 -2.29 -4.12
CA ASP A 92 0.20 -1.58 -3.08
C ASP A 92 0.41 -0.08 -3.25
N ILE A 93 -0.66 0.67 -3.52
CA ILE A 93 -0.62 2.12 -3.73
C ILE A 93 -1.10 2.83 -2.48
N GLY A 94 -0.23 3.65 -1.86
CA GLY A 94 -0.47 4.32 -0.59
C GLY A 94 -0.21 3.38 0.59
N CYS A 95 0.98 2.78 0.63
CA CYS A 95 1.27 1.65 1.51
C CYS A 95 1.26 1.97 3.02
N GLY A 96 1.42 3.23 3.43
CA GLY A 96 1.48 3.60 4.84
C GLY A 96 2.60 2.87 5.58
N TRP A 97 2.30 2.24 6.73
CA TRP A 97 3.25 1.39 7.45
C TRP A 97 3.31 -0.06 6.92
N GLY A 98 2.61 -0.34 5.81
CA GLY A 98 2.70 -1.56 5.03
C GLY A 98 1.63 -2.63 5.23
N PRO A 99 0.45 -2.39 5.82
CA PRO A 99 -0.49 -3.47 6.14
C PRO A 99 -0.93 -4.29 4.93
N ILE A 100 -1.16 -3.65 3.81
CA ILE A 100 -1.56 -4.31 2.55
C ILE A 100 -0.37 -5.02 1.92
N ALA A 101 0.75 -4.31 1.70
CA ALA A 101 1.95 -4.88 1.06
C ALA A 101 2.49 -6.09 1.83
N LEU A 102 2.56 -6.01 3.17
CA LEU A 102 3.01 -7.11 4.01
C LEU A 102 2.06 -8.32 3.94
N THR A 103 0.74 -8.07 3.91
CA THR A 103 -0.25 -9.13 3.73
C THR A 103 -0.12 -9.80 2.38
N MET A 104 0.08 -9.03 1.30
CA MET A 104 0.35 -9.58 -0.04
C MET A 104 1.59 -10.47 -0.04
N ALA A 105 2.70 -9.99 0.54
CA ALA A 105 3.96 -10.71 0.58
C ALA A 105 3.87 -12.02 1.41
N MET A 106 3.15 -11.99 2.53
CA MET A 106 2.89 -13.19 3.35
C MET A 106 2.05 -14.24 2.63
N LYS A 107 1.06 -13.81 1.84
CA LYS A 107 0.16 -14.69 1.08
C LYS A 107 0.76 -15.18 -0.24
N SER A 108 1.75 -14.48 -0.76
CA SER A 108 2.37 -14.74 -2.07
C SER A 108 3.90 -14.66 -2.01
N PRO A 109 4.54 -15.62 -1.33
CA PRO A 109 5.99 -15.58 -1.10
C PRO A 109 6.83 -15.70 -2.39
N ALA A 110 6.25 -16.20 -3.50
CA ALA A 110 6.90 -16.28 -4.80
C ALA A 110 6.70 -15.02 -5.66
N ALA A 111 5.85 -14.08 -5.23
CA ALA A 111 5.62 -12.82 -5.93
C ALA A 111 6.57 -11.73 -5.43
N GLN A 112 6.85 -10.73 -6.29
CA GLN A 112 7.50 -9.48 -5.89
C GLN A 112 6.44 -8.43 -5.56
N VAL A 113 6.48 -7.85 -4.37
CA VAL A 113 5.54 -6.83 -3.93
C VAL A 113 6.20 -5.46 -4.00
N TYR A 114 5.59 -4.56 -4.76
CA TYR A 114 5.96 -3.14 -4.83
C TYR A 114 4.98 -2.34 -3.96
N ALA A 115 5.52 -1.67 -2.94
CA ALA A 115 4.78 -0.81 -2.06
C ALA A 115 5.15 0.65 -2.35
N VAL A 116 4.19 1.47 -2.73
CA VAL A 116 4.46 2.87 -3.06
C VAL A 116 3.71 3.82 -2.15
N ASP A 117 4.39 4.90 -1.77
CA ASP A 117 3.81 6.00 -1.00
C ASP A 117 4.57 7.29 -1.35
N VAL A 118 3.91 8.44 -1.23
CA VAL A 118 4.57 9.75 -1.38
C VAL A 118 5.27 10.19 -0.10
N ASN A 119 4.96 9.56 1.02
CA ASN A 119 5.50 9.85 2.34
C ASN A 119 6.70 8.93 2.64
N GLU A 120 7.91 9.50 2.69
CA GLU A 120 9.12 8.73 2.95
C GLU A 120 9.14 8.03 4.31
N ARG A 121 8.46 8.59 5.33
CA ARG A 121 8.29 7.94 6.63
C ARG A 121 7.49 6.64 6.51
N SER A 122 6.42 6.64 5.72
CA SER A 122 5.65 5.44 5.38
C SER A 122 6.54 4.37 4.74
N LEU A 123 7.34 4.77 3.75
CA LEU A 123 8.26 3.86 3.07
C LEU A 123 9.30 3.26 4.01
N GLY A 124 9.87 4.08 4.91
CA GLY A 124 10.81 3.62 5.94
C GLY A 124 10.18 2.58 6.85
N LEU A 125 8.96 2.85 7.35
CA LEU A 125 8.22 1.91 8.20
C LEU A 125 7.89 0.60 7.46
N THR A 126 7.44 0.67 6.20
CA THR A 126 7.16 -0.52 5.39
C THR A 126 8.40 -1.39 5.20
N ARG A 127 9.58 -0.80 4.92
CA ARG A 127 10.84 -1.53 4.78
C ARG A 127 11.24 -2.23 6.09
N ASP A 128 11.17 -1.53 7.21
CA ASP A 128 11.55 -2.06 8.51
C ASP A 128 10.58 -3.16 8.99
N ASN A 129 9.30 -2.99 8.74
CA ASN A 129 8.28 -3.98 9.05
C ASN A 129 8.44 -5.23 8.17
N ALA A 130 8.75 -5.08 6.88
CA ALA A 130 9.07 -6.21 6.00
C ALA A 130 10.31 -6.97 6.49
N ALA A 131 11.38 -6.25 6.87
CA ALA A 131 12.57 -6.86 7.45
C ALA A 131 12.27 -7.60 8.76
N THR A 132 11.46 -7.02 9.66
CA THR A 132 11.02 -7.64 10.92
C THR A 132 10.29 -8.97 10.69
N LEU A 133 9.49 -9.06 9.62
CA LEU A 133 8.76 -10.27 9.25
C LEU A 133 9.57 -11.23 8.36
N GLY A 134 10.80 -10.88 7.96
CA GLY A 134 11.61 -11.68 7.04
C GLY A 134 11.08 -11.72 5.61
N LEU A 135 10.34 -10.71 5.19
CA LEU A 135 9.72 -10.62 3.85
C LEU A 135 10.68 -9.94 2.87
N GLY A 136 11.61 -10.72 2.30
CA GLY A 136 12.59 -10.22 1.32
C GLY A 136 12.00 -9.88 -0.05
N ASN A 137 10.72 -10.19 -0.27
CA ASN A 137 9.99 -9.93 -1.51
C ASN A 137 9.18 -8.63 -1.51
N VAL A 138 9.44 -7.71 -0.57
CA VAL A 138 8.81 -6.37 -0.51
C VAL A 138 9.81 -5.30 -0.89
N GLN A 139 9.47 -4.47 -1.85
CA GLN A 139 10.22 -3.29 -2.26
C GLN A 139 9.35 -2.04 -2.04
N ALA A 140 9.76 -1.15 -1.13
CA ALA A 140 9.07 0.11 -0.87
C ALA A 140 9.84 1.28 -1.50
N SER A 141 9.15 2.10 -2.31
CA SER A 141 9.75 3.20 -3.06
C SER A 141 8.74 4.32 -3.34
N LEU A 142 9.25 5.48 -3.73
CA LEU A 142 8.41 6.54 -4.29
C LEU A 142 7.75 6.06 -5.59
N PRO A 143 6.57 6.59 -5.96
CA PRO A 143 5.89 6.20 -7.19
C PRO A 143 6.73 6.36 -8.47
N ASP A 144 7.54 7.43 -8.53
CA ASP A 144 8.38 7.74 -9.68
C ASP A 144 9.60 6.81 -9.81
N ASP A 145 9.97 6.10 -8.74
CA ASP A 145 11.08 5.13 -8.74
C ASP A 145 10.66 3.74 -9.22
N VAL A 146 9.37 3.51 -9.45
CA VAL A 146 8.87 2.25 -9.99
C VAL A 146 9.05 2.22 -11.49
N ASP A 147 9.73 1.18 -12.00
CA ASP A 147 9.93 1.01 -13.43
C ASP A 147 8.60 0.94 -14.18
N SER A 148 8.38 1.90 -15.07
CA SER A 148 7.14 2.04 -15.86
C SER A 148 6.89 0.88 -16.83
N SER A 149 7.88 0.04 -17.08
CA SER A 149 7.76 -1.17 -17.91
C SER A 149 7.13 -2.36 -17.18
N LEU A 150 7.10 -2.32 -15.83
CA LEU A 150 6.53 -3.39 -15.03
C LEU A 150 5.04 -3.60 -15.34
N ARG A 151 4.60 -4.84 -15.19
CA ARG A 151 3.20 -5.26 -15.24
C ARG A 151 2.85 -5.89 -13.91
N PHE A 152 1.65 -5.64 -13.44
CA PHE A 152 1.18 -6.09 -12.13
C PHE A 152 -0.03 -7.02 -12.31
N GLU A 153 0.03 -8.20 -11.71
CA GLU A 153 -1.04 -9.21 -11.67
C GLU A 153 -2.12 -8.83 -10.65
N THR A 154 -1.72 -8.11 -9.60
CA THR A 154 -2.65 -7.59 -8.58
C THR A 154 -2.25 -6.18 -8.20
N ILE A 155 -3.22 -5.29 -8.13
CA ILE A 155 -3.05 -3.92 -7.64
C ILE A 155 -4.10 -3.67 -6.57
N TRP A 156 -3.65 -3.41 -5.34
CA TRP A 156 -4.51 -3.02 -4.24
C TRP A 156 -4.19 -1.59 -3.80
N SER A 157 -5.20 -0.90 -3.32
CA SER A 157 -5.03 0.47 -2.82
C SER A 157 -6.15 0.83 -1.85
N ASN A 158 -5.76 1.46 -0.75
CA ASN A 158 -6.67 2.14 0.17
C ASN A 158 -6.16 3.56 0.42
N PRO A 159 -6.19 4.44 -0.59
CA PRO A 159 -5.68 5.79 -0.44
C PRO A 159 -6.59 6.62 0.47
N PRO A 160 -6.04 7.54 1.28
CA PRO A 160 -6.83 8.52 1.99
C PRO A 160 -7.56 9.40 0.97
N ILE A 161 -8.89 9.50 1.09
CA ILE A 161 -9.70 10.35 0.21
C ILE A 161 -9.90 11.69 0.87
N ARG A 162 -9.52 12.77 0.17
CA ARG A 162 -10.03 14.10 0.45
C ARG A 162 -11.44 14.20 -0.15
N ILE A 163 -12.45 14.18 0.70
CA ILE A 163 -13.74 14.75 0.30
C ILE A 163 -13.54 16.25 0.42
N GLY A 164 -13.38 16.93 -0.72
CA GLY A 164 -13.38 18.38 -0.76
C GLY A 164 -14.68 18.89 -0.15
N LYS A 165 -14.58 19.68 0.92
CA LYS A 165 -15.66 20.57 1.33
C LYS A 165 -15.64 21.76 0.39
N ASP A 166 -16.02 21.56 -0.85
CA ASP A 166 -16.36 22.65 -1.73
C ASP A 166 -17.75 22.34 -2.29
N GLU A 167 -18.63 23.28 -2.04
CA GLU A 167 -20.02 23.40 -2.47
C GLU A 167 -21.10 22.85 -1.50
N LEU A 168 -21.42 23.71 -0.57
CA LEU A 168 -22.79 24.08 -0.21
C LEU A 168 -22.97 25.58 -0.43
#